data_7f4fe3c26d397712040c855a58477b68
#
_entry.id   7f4fe3c26d397712040c855a58477b68
#
_cell.length_a   1.000
_cell.length_b   1.000
_cell.length_c   1.000
_cell.angle_alpha   90.00
_cell.angle_beta   90.00
_cell.angle_gamma   90.00
#
_symmetry.space_group_name_H-M   'P 1'
#
loop_
_entity.id
_entity.type
_entity.pdbx_description
1 polymer ?
#
loop_
_entity_poly.entity_id
_entity_poly.type
_entity_poly.pdbx_seq_one_letter_code
_entity_poly.pdbx_strand_id
1 'polypeptide(L)'
;KRLIGLFNDGFPPIMDGVSLTVKNYAYWLNRKNENVCVVTPKIPGTRYTEEYPIYSYTSIPIPMRKPYRLGFPRIDLPFYEHICQKPFSLVHAHCPFSSGELAMRIAHSQHIPIIATFHSKYRDDFKRIIPNKILLSLLIRKIIRFYEAADEVWIPQAAVEDTIREYGYKGKVEIVDNGTEFSGSTDILTLKSDMRKELNITDQELMFLFVGQHIKEKNPELIIDALSLIREKPFKMFFIGSGYAEKELHEQVKNLKLTDKIKFVGNLTDREQLKRYLSLIHI
;
A
#
# COMPACT_ATOMS: atom_id res chain seq x y z
N LYS A 1 26.17 -14.03 0.19
CA LYS A 1 24.87 -14.05 -0.52
C LYS A 1 24.61 -12.67 -1.09
N ARG A 2 24.12 -12.61 -2.32
CA ARG A 2 23.74 -11.35 -2.98
C ARG A 2 22.54 -10.74 -2.27
N LEU A 3 22.50 -9.41 -2.12
CA LEU A 3 21.45 -8.69 -1.41
C LEU A 3 20.43 -8.11 -2.40
N ILE A 4 19.13 -8.34 -2.15
CA ILE A 4 18.03 -7.70 -2.87
C ILE A 4 17.55 -6.51 -2.05
N GLY A 5 17.53 -5.31 -2.62
CA GLY A 5 17.06 -4.10 -1.97
C GLY A 5 15.66 -3.72 -2.45
N LEU A 6 14.70 -3.58 -1.52
CA LEU A 6 13.37 -3.07 -1.79
C LEU A 6 13.27 -1.62 -1.30
N PHE A 7 13.01 -0.68 -2.20
CA PHE A 7 13.05 0.76 -1.95
C PHE A 7 11.66 1.38 -2.06
N ASN A 8 11.15 1.97 -0.98
CA ASN A 8 9.87 2.66 -0.98
C ASN A 8 9.83 3.82 0.02
N ASP A 9 9.09 4.89 -0.30
CA ASP A 9 8.92 6.06 0.57
C ASP A 9 7.87 5.87 1.67
N GLY A 10 7.33 4.67 1.81
CA GLY A 10 6.44 4.25 2.89
C GLY A 10 6.70 2.79 3.27
N PHE A 11 6.56 2.52 4.58
CA PHE A 11 6.64 1.16 5.15
C PHE A 11 5.80 1.14 6.43
N PRO A 12 5.29 -0.01 6.89
CA PRO A 12 4.56 -0.04 8.16
C PRO A 12 5.35 0.66 9.30
N PRO A 13 4.68 1.46 10.13
CA PRO A 13 3.22 1.48 10.40
C PRO A 13 2.35 2.29 9.41
N ILE A 14 2.88 2.80 8.31
CA ILE A 14 2.07 3.36 7.25
C ILE A 14 1.33 2.21 6.55
N MET A 15 -0.01 2.20 6.67
CA MET A 15 -0.88 1.13 6.20
C MET A 15 -1.54 1.53 4.86
N ASP A 16 -0.77 1.49 3.79
CA ASP A 16 -1.28 1.65 2.42
C ASP A 16 -0.89 0.45 1.55
N GLY A 17 -1.52 0.35 0.38
CA GLY A 17 -1.34 -0.79 -0.52
C GLY A 17 0.11 -1.01 -0.96
N VAL A 18 0.87 0.08 -1.19
CA VAL A 18 2.27 -0.02 -1.64
C VAL A 18 3.18 -0.46 -0.50
N SER A 19 3.02 0.13 0.69
CA SER A 19 3.77 -0.23 1.90
C SER A 19 3.57 -1.70 2.26
N LEU A 20 2.34 -2.20 2.16
CA LEU A 20 2.01 -3.61 2.39
C LEU A 20 2.59 -4.52 1.29
N THR A 21 2.56 -4.08 0.05
CA THR A 21 3.17 -4.82 -1.06
C THR A 21 4.67 -5.00 -0.84
N VAL A 22 5.39 -3.95 -0.47
CA VAL A 22 6.83 -4.03 -0.15
C VAL A 22 7.08 -4.98 1.01
N LYS A 23 6.27 -4.90 2.07
CA LYS A 23 6.34 -5.83 3.20
C LYS A 23 6.15 -7.28 2.76
N ASN A 24 5.17 -7.55 1.90
CA ASN A 24 4.89 -8.89 1.37
C ASN A 24 6.04 -9.40 0.50
N TYR A 25 6.61 -8.57 -0.38
CA TYR A 25 7.80 -8.95 -1.15
C TYR A 25 8.97 -9.33 -0.23
N ALA A 26 9.27 -8.47 0.77
CA ALA A 26 10.35 -8.76 1.72
C ALA A 26 10.11 -10.04 2.51
N TYR A 27 8.88 -10.24 2.99
CA TYR A 27 8.48 -11.43 3.73
C TYR A 27 8.69 -12.71 2.92
N TRP A 28 8.17 -12.76 1.68
CA TRP A 28 8.25 -13.96 0.86
C TRP A 28 9.66 -14.23 0.34
N LEU A 29 10.43 -13.19 -0.02
CA LEU A 29 11.84 -13.36 -0.39
C LEU A 29 12.65 -13.91 0.78
N ASN A 30 12.47 -13.36 1.98
CA ASN A 30 13.14 -13.85 3.18
C ASN A 30 12.79 -15.32 3.47
N ARG A 31 11.52 -15.69 3.37
CA ARG A 31 11.08 -17.07 3.56
C ARG A 31 11.60 -18.06 2.50
N LYS A 32 11.94 -17.57 1.33
CA LYS A 32 12.62 -18.35 0.27
C LYS A 32 14.15 -18.37 0.44
N ASN A 33 14.66 -17.96 1.61
CA ASN A 33 16.07 -17.85 1.95
C ASN A 33 16.86 -16.89 1.02
N GLU A 34 16.19 -15.93 0.41
CA GLU A 34 16.85 -14.82 -0.27
C GLU A 34 17.31 -13.78 0.75
N ASN A 35 18.46 -13.17 0.50
CA ASN A 35 18.96 -12.08 1.33
C ASN A 35 18.31 -10.77 0.87
N VAL A 36 17.40 -10.23 1.67
CA VAL A 36 16.59 -9.06 1.33
C VAL A 36 16.68 -7.99 2.40
N CYS A 37 16.59 -6.73 2.01
CA CYS A 37 16.38 -5.61 2.92
C CYS A 37 15.37 -4.61 2.37
N VAL A 38 14.82 -3.78 3.26
CA VAL A 38 13.95 -2.66 2.91
C VAL A 38 14.66 -1.35 3.20
N VAL A 39 14.52 -0.38 2.29
CA VAL A 39 15.06 0.98 2.42
C VAL A 39 13.91 1.99 2.36
N THR A 40 13.75 2.80 3.42
CA THR A 40 12.57 3.66 3.60
C THR A 40 12.88 4.91 4.44
N PRO A 41 12.10 6.01 4.33
CA PRO A 41 12.21 7.13 5.24
C PRO A 41 11.95 6.74 6.70
N LYS A 42 12.75 7.29 7.61
CA LYS A 42 12.64 7.02 9.05
C LYS A 42 11.36 7.62 9.63
N ILE A 43 10.59 6.81 10.32
CA ILE A 43 9.45 7.23 11.13
C ILE A 43 9.90 7.29 12.59
N PRO A 44 9.92 8.47 13.25
CA PRO A 44 10.36 8.60 14.63
C PRO A 44 9.55 7.69 15.56
N GLY A 45 10.24 7.03 16.51
CA GLY A 45 9.61 6.15 17.49
C GLY A 45 9.24 4.75 16.97
N THR A 46 9.38 4.47 15.65
CA THR A 46 9.13 3.13 15.12
C THR A 46 10.30 2.21 15.43
N ARG A 47 9.97 1.02 15.93
CA ARG A 47 10.88 -0.13 16.02
C ARG A 47 10.36 -1.21 15.10
N TYR A 48 11.21 -1.63 14.18
CA TYR A 48 10.90 -2.70 13.26
C TYR A 48 11.22 -4.05 13.90
N THR A 49 10.32 -5.03 13.73
CA THR A 49 10.45 -6.38 14.31
C THR A 49 10.53 -7.47 13.24
N GLU A 50 10.68 -7.05 11.99
CA GLU A 50 10.81 -7.93 10.85
C GLU A 50 12.11 -8.76 10.91
N GLU A 51 12.06 -9.97 10.37
CA GLU A 51 13.19 -10.92 10.33
C GLU A 51 14.29 -10.52 9.30
N TYR A 52 14.07 -9.44 8.55
CA TYR A 52 15.00 -8.89 7.57
C TYR A 52 15.36 -7.43 7.89
N PRO A 53 16.55 -6.97 7.48
CA PRO A 53 17.01 -5.61 7.78
C PRO A 53 16.13 -4.54 7.15
N ILE A 54 15.83 -3.48 7.94
CA ILE A 54 15.19 -2.26 7.46
C ILE A 54 16.14 -1.11 7.69
N TYR A 55 16.60 -0.49 6.62
CA TYR A 55 17.47 0.68 6.63
C TYR A 55 16.62 1.93 6.45
N SER A 56 16.65 2.82 7.42
CA SER A 56 15.85 4.04 7.36
C SER A 56 16.72 5.30 7.46
N TYR A 57 16.36 6.30 6.64
CA TYR A 57 17.09 7.57 6.51
C TYR A 57 16.25 8.75 6.97
N THR A 58 16.92 9.87 7.24
CA THR A 58 16.34 11.12 7.72
C THR A 58 15.18 11.59 6.85
N SER A 59 14.10 11.98 7.50
CA SER A 59 12.87 12.42 6.85
C SER A 59 12.09 13.43 7.69
N ILE A 60 11.25 14.22 7.05
CA ILE A 60 10.32 15.16 7.68
C ILE A 60 8.87 14.79 7.32
N PRO A 61 7.89 15.07 8.19
CA PRO A 61 6.49 14.83 7.85
C PRO A 61 6.03 15.75 6.72
N ILE A 62 5.15 15.25 5.83
CA ILE A 62 4.47 16.07 4.83
C ILE A 62 3.18 16.60 5.49
N PRO A 63 3.06 17.91 5.78
CA PRO A 63 1.97 18.45 6.63
C PRO A 63 0.57 18.09 6.12
N MET A 64 0.35 18.15 4.82
CA MET A 64 -0.96 17.92 4.17
C MET A 64 -1.21 16.45 3.81
N ARG A 65 -0.24 15.53 4.04
CA ARG A 65 -0.32 14.12 3.65
C ARG A 65 0.15 13.18 4.77
N LYS A 66 -0.25 13.43 5.99
CA LYS A 66 0.02 12.49 7.09
C LYS A 66 -0.63 11.12 6.77
N PRO A 67 0.05 10.00 7.04
CA PRO A 67 1.32 9.82 7.77
C PRO A 67 2.59 9.87 6.89
N TYR A 68 2.50 10.25 5.61
CA TYR A 68 3.63 10.24 4.68
C TYR A 68 4.73 11.24 5.04
N ARG A 69 5.95 10.91 4.62
CA ARG A 69 7.16 11.67 4.96
C ARG A 69 8.00 11.95 3.71
N LEU A 70 8.61 13.11 3.67
CA LEU A 70 9.61 13.46 2.66
C LEU A 70 10.98 13.05 3.17
N GLY A 71 11.67 12.19 2.46
CA GLY A 71 12.94 11.63 2.83
C GLY A 71 14.13 12.32 2.18
N PHE A 72 15.28 12.32 2.87
CA PHE A 72 16.51 12.97 2.43
C PHE A 72 17.72 12.03 2.57
N PRO A 73 17.78 10.92 1.82
CA PRO A 73 18.84 9.92 2.00
C PRO A 73 20.25 10.47 1.75
N ARG A 74 20.40 11.47 0.88
CA ARG A 74 21.71 12.03 0.50
C ARG A 74 22.31 12.98 1.53
N ILE A 75 21.50 13.59 2.38
CA ILE A 75 22.02 14.46 3.46
C ILE A 75 22.21 13.71 4.77
N ASP A 76 21.69 12.49 4.87
CA ASP A 76 21.97 11.54 5.95
C ASP A 76 23.27 10.79 5.60
N LEU A 77 24.42 11.47 5.76
CA LEU A 77 25.71 10.95 5.31
C LEU A 77 26.05 9.57 5.88
N PRO A 78 25.89 9.31 7.19
CA PRO A 78 26.19 7.98 7.75
C PRO A 78 25.32 6.88 7.12
N PHE A 79 24.02 7.16 6.92
CA PHE A 79 23.14 6.23 6.23
C PHE A 79 23.56 6.03 4.77
N TYR A 80 23.83 7.13 4.06
CA TYR A 80 24.14 7.11 2.63
C TYR A 80 25.41 6.31 2.34
N GLU A 81 26.48 6.54 3.10
CA GLU A 81 27.74 5.79 2.99
C GLU A 81 27.51 4.30 3.27
N HIS A 82 26.79 3.99 4.34
CA HIS A 82 26.49 2.62 4.73
C HIS A 82 25.69 1.86 3.67
N ILE A 83 24.62 2.48 3.12
CA ILE A 83 23.74 1.80 2.17
C ILE A 83 24.41 1.62 0.81
N CYS A 84 25.21 2.59 0.34
CA CYS A 84 25.92 2.51 -0.92
C CYS A 84 27.04 1.45 -0.92
N GLN A 85 27.54 1.04 0.25
CA GLN A 85 28.54 -0.02 0.38
C GLN A 85 27.94 -1.44 0.45
N LYS A 86 26.60 -1.57 0.56
CA LYS A 86 25.97 -2.88 0.57
C LYS A 86 26.11 -3.56 -0.78
N PRO A 87 26.46 -4.87 -0.82
CA PRO A 87 26.66 -5.61 -2.07
C PRO A 87 25.34 -6.03 -2.68
N PHE A 88 24.59 -5.07 -3.22
CA PHE A 88 23.35 -5.37 -3.90
C PHE A 88 23.57 -6.18 -5.18
N SER A 89 22.63 -7.08 -5.48
CA SER A 89 22.58 -7.79 -6.76
C SER A 89 21.40 -7.35 -7.61
N LEU A 90 20.40 -6.76 -6.97
CA LEU A 90 19.17 -6.24 -7.56
C LEU A 90 18.61 -5.19 -6.64
N VAL A 91 18.08 -4.12 -7.19
CA VAL A 91 17.23 -3.17 -6.45
C VAL A 91 15.87 -3.09 -7.11
N HIS A 92 14.83 -3.00 -6.26
CA HIS A 92 13.45 -2.88 -6.69
C HIS A 92 12.84 -1.62 -6.08
N ALA A 93 12.52 -0.64 -6.92
CA ALA A 93 11.92 0.62 -6.53
C ALA A 93 10.40 0.56 -6.68
N HIS A 94 9.68 0.82 -5.58
CA HIS A 94 8.22 0.86 -5.56
C HIS A 94 7.64 2.28 -5.63
N CYS A 95 8.51 3.28 -5.72
CA CYS A 95 8.14 4.69 -5.88
C CYS A 95 9.22 5.45 -6.67
N PRO A 96 8.86 6.52 -7.40
CA PRO A 96 9.82 7.30 -8.20
C PRO A 96 10.39 8.51 -7.44
N PHE A 97 10.37 8.51 -6.10
CA PHE A 97 10.79 9.65 -5.28
C PHE A 97 12.11 9.38 -4.55
N SER A 98 12.22 9.78 -3.28
CA SER A 98 13.51 9.75 -2.58
C SER A 98 14.14 8.37 -2.47
N SER A 99 13.38 7.33 -2.15
CA SER A 99 13.87 5.94 -2.14
C SER A 99 14.16 5.42 -3.54
N GLY A 100 13.28 5.70 -4.50
CA GLY A 100 13.49 5.27 -5.89
C GLY A 100 14.69 5.95 -6.55
N GLU A 101 14.88 7.26 -6.34
CA GLU A 101 16.07 7.96 -6.83
C GLU A 101 17.35 7.41 -6.19
N LEU A 102 17.31 7.00 -4.93
CA LEU A 102 18.44 6.32 -4.27
C LEU A 102 18.69 4.94 -4.88
N ALA A 103 17.64 4.14 -5.10
CA ALA A 103 17.76 2.84 -5.77
C ALA A 103 18.40 2.96 -7.16
N MET A 104 17.96 3.93 -7.97
CA MET A 104 18.51 4.20 -9.30
C MET A 104 20.01 4.54 -9.25
N ARG A 105 20.43 5.35 -8.26
CA ARG A 105 21.85 5.68 -8.07
C ARG A 105 22.69 4.47 -7.69
N ILE A 106 22.18 3.63 -6.79
CA ILE A 106 22.87 2.40 -6.36
C ILE A 106 23.00 1.45 -7.57
N ALA A 107 21.91 1.24 -8.31
CA ALA A 107 21.90 0.40 -9.50
C ALA A 107 22.98 0.86 -10.50
N HIS A 108 23.02 2.15 -10.78
CA HIS A 108 23.98 2.74 -11.71
C HIS A 108 25.44 2.60 -11.22
N SER A 109 25.68 2.92 -9.94
CA SER A 109 27.03 2.89 -9.36
C SER A 109 27.59 1.48 -9.20
N GLN A 110 26.75 0.50 -8.97
CA GLN A 110 27.14 -0.90 -8.77
C GLN A 110 26.96 -1.75 -10.05
N HIS A 111 26.46 -1.16 -11.15
CA HIS A 111 26.17 -1.86 -12.41
C HIS A 111 25.28 -3.09 -12.22
N ILE A 112 24.20 -2.92 -11.45
CA ILE A 112 23.21 -3.97 -11.15
C ILE A 112 21.84 -3.59 -11.70
N PRO A 113 20.96 -4.57 -11.99
CA PRO A 113 19.64 -4.31 -12.51
C PRO A 113 18.74 -3.59 -11.50
N ILE A 114 17.83 -2.75 -12.04
CA ILE A 114 16.76 -2.10 -11.31
C ILE A 114 15.41 -2.43 -11.91
N ILE A 115 14.51 -2.89 -11.04
CA ILE A 115 13.08 -3.03 -11.32
C ILE A 115 12.34 -1.83 -10.73
N ALA A 116 11.38 -1.27 -11.46
CA ALA A 116 10.52 -0.21 -10.95
C ALA A 116 9.05 -0.60 -11.10
N THR A 117 8.29 -0.64 -9.99
CA THR A 117 6.85 -0.92 -10.05
C THR A 117 6.03 0.37 -10.01
N PHE A 118 5.13 0.52 -10.98
CA PHE A 118 4.21 1.65 -11.06
C PHE A 118 2.91 1.31 -10.33
N HIS A 119 2.72 1.90 -9.13
CA HIS A 119 1.61 1.57 -8.24
C HIS A 119 0.46 2.58 -8.21
N SER A 120 0.71 3.85 -8.56
CA SER A 120 -0.17 4.95 -8.16
C SER A 120 -0.61 5.83 -9.33
N LYS A 121 -1.82 6.38 -9.21
CA LYS A 121 -2.34 7.43 -10.10
C LYS A 121 -1.76 8.80 -9.70
N TYR A 122 -0.45 8.98 -9.90
CA TYR A 122 0.30 10.17 -9.47
C TYR A 122 -0.34 11.49 -9.89
N ARG A 123 -0.96 11.56 -11.08
CA ARG A 123 -1.61 12.78 -11.56
C ARG A 123 -2.78 13.17 -10.66
N ASP A 124 -3.61 12.21 -10.26
CA ASP A 124 -4.76 12.46 -9.39
C ASP A 124 -4.31 12.81 -7.98
N ASP A 125 -3.29 12.12 -7.48
CA ASP A 125 -2.70 12.38 -6.17
C ASP A 125 -2.11 13.78 -6.05
N PHE A 126 -1.38 14.24 -7.08
CA PHE A 126 -0.70 15.54 -7.05
C PHE A 126 -1.57 16.70 -7.50
N LYS A 127 -2.63 16.47 -8.31
CA LYS A 127 -3.54 17.53 -8.78
C LYS A 127 -4.17 18.35 -7.64
N ARG A 128 -4.36 17.73 -6.48
CA ARG A 128 -4.92 18.38 -5.28
C ARG A 128 -3.93 19.33 -4.60
N ILE A 129 -2.64 19.04 -4.72
CA ILE A 129 -1.56 19.79 -4.05
C ILE A 129 -0.95 20.80 -5.02
N ILE A 130 -0.93 20.46 -6.31
CA ILE A 130 -0.33 21.26 -7.37
C ILE A 130 -1.45 21.67 -8.35
N PRO A 131 -2.12 22.80 -8.10
CA PRO A 131 -3.20 23.26 -8.98
C PRO A 131 -2.68 23.74 -10.35
N ASN A 132 -1.39 24.10 -10.44
CA ASN A 132 -0.77 24.55 -11.69
C ASN A 132 -0.54 23.35 -12.63
N LYS A 133 -1.26 23.33 -13.75
CA LYS A 133 -1.21 22.24 -14.74
C LYS A 133 0.18 22.07 -15.40
N ILE A 134 0.93 23.16 -15.58
CA ILE A 134 2.28 23.09 -16.19
C ILE A 134 3.24 22.41 -15.20
N LEU A 135 3.22 22.83 -13.94
CA LEU A 135 4.07 22.25 -12.91
C LEU A 135 3.74 20.76 -12.68
N LEU A 136 2.45 20.42 -12.65
CA LEU A 136 1.99 19.04 -12.57
C LEU A 136 2.48 18.22 -13.77
N SER A 137 2.40 18.76 -14.98
CA SER A 137 2.88 18.07 -16.19
C SER A 137 4.40 17.84 -16.16
N LEU A 138 5.17 18.80 -15.64
CA LEU A 138 6.62 18.66 -15.46
C LEU A 138 6.96 17.57 -14.44
N LEU A 139 6.19 17.51 -13.34
CA LEU A 139 6.36 16.45 -12.34
C LEU A 139 6.05 15.07 -12.93
N ILE A 140 4.92 14.92 -13.64
CA ILE A 140 4.58 13.66 -14.31
C ILE A 140 5.66 13.25 -15.32
N ARG A 141 6.19 14.19 -16.09
CA ARG A 141 7.30 13.92 -17.01
C ARG A 141 8.57 13.45 -16.28
N LYS A 142 8.89 14.05 -15.11
CA LYS A 142 10.01 13.59 -14.26
C LYS A 142 9.76 12.15 -13.78
N ILE A 143 8.55 11.84 -13.35
CA ILE A 143 8.15 10.50 -12.92
C ILE A 143 8.32 9.49 -14.06
N ILE A 144 7.84 9.81 -15.25
CA ILE A 144 7.98 8.90 -16.42
C ILE A 144 9.44 8.66 -16.78
N ARG A 145 10.29 9.69 -16.76
CA ARG A 145 11.75 9.53 -16.98
C ARG A 145 12.39 8.57 -15.98
N PHE A 146 11.91 8.53 -14.75
CA PHE A 146 12.38 7.56 -13.77
C PHE A 146 12.08 6.12 -14.22
N TYR A 147 10.84 5.85 -14.69
CA TYR A 147 10.48 4.53 -15.21
C TYR A 147 11.19 4.20 -16.53
N GLU A 148 11.43 5.18 -17.40
CA GLU A 148 12.20 4.99 -18.63
C GLU A 148 13.69 4.63 -18.38
N ALA A 149 14.22 4.99 -17.20
CA ALA A 149 15.59 4.69 -16.80
C ALA A 149 15.74 3.35 -16.07
N ALA A 150 14.65 2.65 -15.75
CA ALA A 150 14.69 1.32 -15.13
C ALA A 150 14.88 0.23 -16.19
N ASP A 151 15.52 -0.87 -15.82
CA ASP A 151 15.71 -2.03 -16.71
C ASP A 151 14.42 -2.76 -16.98
N GLU A 152 13.56 -2.87 -15.93
CA GLU A 152 12.20 -3.42 -16.04
C GLU A 152 11.19 -2.54 -15.33
N VAL A 153 10.00 -2.43 -15.93
CA VAL A 153 8.86 -1.73 -15.35
C VAL A 153 7.72 -2.71 -15.13
N TRP A 154 7.31 -2.85 -13.88
CA TRP A 154 6.22 -3.70 -13.47
C TRP A 154 4.96 -2.90 -13.16
N ILE A 155 3.80 -3.50 -13.41
CA ILE A 155 2.48 -2.98 -13.04
C ILE A 155 1.70 -4.07 -12.29
N PRO A 156 0.92 -3.72 -11.25
CA PRO A 156 0.27 -4.72 -10.41
C PRO A 156 -0.96 -5.39 -11.05
N GLN A 157 -1.46 -4.88 -12.15
CA GLN A 157 -2.58 -5.43 -12.91
C GLN A 157 -2.69 -4.77 -14.28
N ALA A 158 -3.31 -5.45 -15.26
CA ALA A 158 -3.43 -4.96 -16.63
C ALA A 158 -4.08 -3.57 -16.75
N ALA A 159 -5.12 -3.29 -15.96
CA ALA A 159 -5.80 -1.99 -15.98
C ALA A 159 -4.91 -0.77 -15.63
N VAL A 160 -3.74 -0.99 -15.03
CA VAL A 160 -2.76 0.07 -14.72
C VAL A 160 -1.97 0.48 -15.96
N GLU A 161 -1.90 -0.37 -16.98
CA GLU A 161 -1.19 -0.06 -18.22
C GLU A 161 -1.74 1.20 -18.89
N ASP A 162 -3.05 1.35 -19.00
CA ASP A 162 -3.67 2.54 -19.59
C ASP A 162 -3.22 3.83 -18.87
N THR A 163 -3.10 3.76 -17.54
CA THR A 163 -2.67 4.92 -16.73
C THR A 163 -1.22 5.32 -17.02
N ILE A 164 -0.30 4.36 -17.05
CA ILE A 164 1.11 4.68 -17.32
C ILE A 164 1.33 5.14 -18.77
N ARG A 165 0.55 4.58 -19.74
CA ARG A 165 0.53 5.04 -21.14
C ARG A 165 0.00 6.46 -21.26
N GLU A 166 -1.09 6.81 -20.58
CA GLU A 166 -1.64 8.17 -20.52
C GLU A 166 -0.61 9.18 -19.98
N TYR A 167 0.27 8.76 -19.08
CA TYR A 167 1.34 9.60 -18.57
C TYR A 167 2.50 9.77 -19.55
N GLY A 168 2.52 8.99 -20.65
CA GLY A 168 3.47 9.10 -21.75
C GLY A 168 4.58 8.04 -21.75
N TYR A 169 4.53 7.03 -20.89
CA TYR A 169 5.47 5.92 -20.91
C TYR A 169 5.27 5.04 -22.15
N LYS A 170 6.35 4.77 -22.88
CA LYS A 170 6.31 3.98 -24.14
C LYS A 170 7.05 2.65 -24.05
N GLY A 171 7.77 2.41 -22.95
CA GLY A 171 8.54 1.19 -22.76
C GLY A 171 7.67 -0.04 -22.51
N LYS A 172 8.29 -1.20 -22.43
CA LYS A 172 7.63 -2.46 -22.08
C LYS A 172 7.21 -2.42 -20.61
N VAL A 173 6.07 -3.02 -20.30
CA VAL A 173 5.61 -3.27 -18.92
C VAL A 173 5.37 -4.77 -18.73
N GLU A 174 5.64 -5.25 -17.53
CA GLU A 174 5.31 -6.62 -17.11
C GLU A 174 4.21 -6.56 -16.06
N ILE A 175 3.21 -7.42 -16.18
CA ILE A 175 2.14 -7.54 -15.19
C ILE A 175 2.60 -8.50 -14.11
N VAL A 176 2.79 -7.97 -12.89
CA VAL A 176 3.19 -8.75 -11.72
C VAL A 176 2.24 -8.42 -10.58
N ASP A 177 1.31 -9.34 -10.33
CA ASP A 177 0.28 -9.16 -9.30
C ASP A 177 0.88 -8.96 -7.91
N ASN A 178 0.23 -8.10 -7.12
CA ASN A 178 0.60 -7.95 -5.72
C ASN A 178 0.31 -9.24 -4.95
N GLY A 179 1.30 -9.72 -4.20
CA GLY A 179 1.16 -10.86 -3.33
C GLY A 179 0.47 -10.53 -2.00
N THR A 180 0.11 -11.57 -1.27
CA THR A 180 -0.43 -11.47 0.09
C THR A 180 0.35 -12.38 1.03
N GLU A 181 0.45 -12.01 2.31
CA GLU A 181 0.98 -12.87 3.37
C GLU A 181 0.00 -13.96 3.82
N PHE A 182 -1.26 -13.87 3.44
CA PHE A 182 -2.25 -14.88 3.82
C PHE A 182 -2.05 -16.15 2.99
N SER A 183 -1.40 -17.16 3.59
CA SER A 183 -1.26 -18.48 2.97
C SER A 183 -2.52 -19.32 3.17
N GLY A 184 -2.89 -20.09 2.13
CA GLY A 184 -4.13 -20.87 2.09
C GLY A 184 -4.20 -22.13 2.97
N SER A 185 -3.28 -22.33 3.93
CA SER A 185 -3.24 -23.54 4.78
C SER A 185 -4.14 -23.49 6.03
N THR A 186 -4.92 -22.45 6.21
CA THR A 186 -5.81 -22.32 7.37
C THR A 186 -7.19 -22.83 7.00
N ASP A 187 -7.82 -23.56 7.91
CA ASP A 187 -9.24 -23.96 7.77
C ASP A 187 -10.13 -22.72 7.80
N ILE A 188 -10.39 -22.18 6.60
CA ILE A 188 -11.22 -20.98 6.40
C ILE A 188 -12.66 -21.20 6.91
N LEU A 189 -13.18 -22.42 6.82
CA LEU A 189 -14.54 -22.73 7.25
C LEU A 189 -14.69 -22.61 8.77
N THR A 190 -13.73 -23.15 9.51
CA THR A 190 -13.69 -23.01 10.97
C THR A 190 -13.53 -21.55 11.38
N LEU A 191 -12.58 -20.81 10.78
CA LEU A 191 -12.42 -19.38 11.05
C LEU A 191 -13.69 -18.58 10.80
N LYS A 192 -14.39 -18.87 9.71
CA LYS A 192 -15.67 -18.24 9.34
C LYS A 192 -16.74 -18.53 10.37
N SER A 193 -16.90 -19.80 10.77
CA SER A 193 -17.87 -20.20 11.77
C SER A 193 -17.64 -19.50 13.11
N ASP A 194 -16.40 -19.50 13.59
CA ASP A 194 -16.03 -18.89 14.86
C ASP A 194 -16.23 -17.38 14.83
N MET A 195 -15.85 -16.72 13.74
CA MET A 195 -16.02 -15.28 13.61
C MET A 195 -17.50 -14.87 13.50
N ARG A 196 -18.34 -15.65 12.82
CA ARG A 196 -19.78 -15.41 12.77
C ARG A 196 -20.41 -15.52 14.17
N LYS A 197 -20.01 -16.51 14.96
CA LYS A 197 -20.47 -16.65 16.37
C LYS A 197 -20.03 -15.46 17.21
N GLU A 198 -18.75 -15.04 17.13
CA GLU A 198 -18.21 -13.92 17.90
C GLU A 198 -18.92 -12.60 17.59
N LEU A 199 -19.23 -12.37 16.30
CA LEU A 199 -19.91 -11.14 15.85
C LEU A 199 -21.45 -11.23 15.93
N ASN A 200 -22.00 -12.35 16.41
CA ASN A 200 -23.45 -12.64 16.45
C ASN A 200 -24.11 -12.46 15.07
N ILE A 201 -23.48 -13.03 14.03
CA ILE A 201 -24.00 -13.02 12.66
C ILE A 201 -24.72 -14.35 12.40
N THR A 202 -26.01 -14.31 12.09
CA THR A 202 -26.80 -15.49 11.79
C THR A 202 -26.53 -16.03 10.39
N ASP A 203 -26.86 -17.30 10.11
CA ASP A 203 -26.63 -17.90 8.78
C ASP A 203 -27.47 -17.25 7.67
N GLN A 204 -28.55 -16.56 8.04
CA GLN A 204 -29.41 -15.85 7.10
C GLN A 204 -28.91 -14.44 6.77
N GLU A 205 -27.98 -13.89 7.57
CA GLU A 205 -27.42 -12.56 7.33
C GLU A 205 -26.31 -12.60 6.30
N LEU A 206 -26.46 -11.75 5.27
CA LEU A 206 -25.41 -11.45 4.34
C LEU A 206 -24.31 -10.66 5.04
N MET A 207 -23.07 -11.00 4.73
CA MET A 207 -21.92 -10.29 5.28
C MET A 207 -21.23 -9.46 4.20
N PHE A 208 -21.08 -8.16 4.46
CA PHE A 208 -20.31 -7.24 3.61
C PHE A 208 -19.09 -6.74 4.37
N LEU A 209 -17.99 -6.54 3.64
CA LEU A 209 -16.74 -6.07 4.20
C LEU A 209 -16.08 -5.04 3.27
N PHE A 210 -15.66 -3.94 3.85
CA PHE A 210 -14.76 -2.98 3.21
C PHE A 210 -13.48 -2.89 4.02
N VAL A 211 -12.33 -3.11 3.38
CA VAL A 211 -11.01 -2.98 3.99
C VAL A 211 -10.21 -1.95 3.22
N GLY A 212 -9.90 -0.83 3.86
CA GLY A 212 -9.16 0.25 3.21
C GLY A 212 -9.30 1.60 3.90
N GLN A 213 -8.65 2.60 3.32
CA GLN A 213 -8.76 3.96 3.83
C GLN A 213 -10.18 4.51 3.60
N HIS A 214 -10.76 5.12 4.63
CA HIS A 214 -12.06 5.81 4.56
C HIS A 214 -11.88 7.21 3.97
N ILE A 215 -11.71 7.24 2.66
CA ILE A 215 -11.46 8.44 1.86
C ILE A 215 -12.40 8.47 0.65
N LYS A 216 -12.74 9.65 0.15
CA LYS A 216 -13.70 9.82 -0.97
C LYS A 216 -13.29 9.09 -2.24
N GLU A 217 -11.99 8.93 -2.47
CA GLU A 217 -11.44 8.21 -3.63
C GLU A 217 -11.74 6.72 -3.65
N LYS A 218 -12.11 6.15 -2.50
CA LYS A 218 -12.52 4.75 -2.35
C LYS A 218 -14.03 4.58 -2.38
N ASN A 219 -14.78 5.68 -2.47
CA ASN A 219 -16.25 5.75 -2.52
C ASN A 219 -16.96 4.91 -1.43
N PRO A 220 -16.55 4.94 -0.15
CA PRO A 220 -17.24 4.18 0.90
C PRO A 220 -18.68 4.64 1.11
N GLU A 221 -18.99 5.92 0.85
CA GLU A 221 -20.33 6.48 0.88
C GLU A 221 -21.29 5.78 -0.09
N LEU A 222 -20.82 5.42 -1.28
CA LEU A 222 -21.63 4.68 -2.27
C LEU A 222 -22.07 3.30 -1.76
N ILE A 223 -21.22 2.64 -0.97
CA ILE A 223 -21.53 1.36 -0.35
C ILE A 223 -22.68 1.53 0.64
N ILE A 224 -22.64 2.58 1.47
CA ILE A 224 -23.71 2.87 2.47
C ILE A 224 -25.01 3.20 1.75
N ASP A 225 -24.99 4.00 0.68
CA ASP A 225 -26.17 4.30 -0.13
C ASP A 225 -26.78 3.04 -0.74
N ALA A 226 -25.94 2.18 -1.34
CA ALA A 226 -26.40 0.91 -1.91
C ALA A 226 -27.03 -0.01 -0.86
N LEU A 227 -26.41 -0.12 0.33
CA LEU A 227 -26.97 -0.90 1.44
C LEU A 227 -28.28 -0.33 1.98
N SER A 228 -28.51 0.97 1.88
CA SER A 228 -29.77 1.61 2.27
C SER A 228 -30.94 1.14 1.41
N LEU A 229 -30.70 0.76 0.16
CA LEU A 229 -31.73 0.25 -0.75
C LEU A 229 -32.21 -1.17 -0.36
N ILE A 230 -31.40 -1.90 0.37
CA ILE A 230 -31.70 -3.26 0.84
C ILE A 230 -31.85 -3.34 2.37
N ARG A 231 -32.18 -2.20 3.01
CA ARG A 231 -32.27 -2.11 4.48
C ARG A 231 -33.16 -3.17 5.13
N GLU A 232 -34.18 -3.64 4.43
CA GLU A 232 -35.11 -4.67 4.92
C GLU A 232 -34.53 -6.10 4.87
N LYS A 233 -33.43 -6.28 4.15
CA LYS A 233 -32.75 -7.58 4.10
C LYS A 233 -31.87 -7.78 5.33
N PRO A 234 -31.71 -9.04 5.81
CA PRO A 234 -30.77 -9.34 6.87
C PRO A 234 -29.33 -9.24 6.37
N PHE A 235 -28.59 -8.27 6.88
CA PHE A 235 -27.15 -8.12 6.58
C PHE A 235 -26.38 -7.47 7.72
N LYS A 236 -25.09 -7.68 7.72
CA LYS A 236 -24.09 -6.91 8.50
C LYS A 236 -23.00 -6.39 7.57
N MET A 237 -22.55 -5.16 7.81
CA MET A 237 -21.47 -4.52 7.08
C MET A 237 -20.39 -4.07 8.07
N PHE A 238 -19.12 -4.35 7.73
CA PHE A 238 -17.98 -3.93 8.53
C PHE A 238 -17.05 -3.08 7.67
N PHE A 239 -16.76 -1.87 8.16
CA PHE A 239 -15.74 -0.98 7.59
C PHE A 239 -14.48 -1.11 8.44
N ILE A 240 -13.38 -1.60 7.83
CA ILE A 240 -12.07 -1.75 8.46
C ILE A 240 -11.11 -0.76 7.82
N GLY A 241 -10.50 0.07 8.64
CA GLY A 241 -9.61 1.14 8.24
C GLY A 241 -9.97 2.45 8.93
N SER A 242 -9.37 3.54 8.46
CA SER A 242 -9.69 4.90 8.90
C SER A 242 -9.42 5.90 7.78
N GLY A 243 -9.88 7.14 7.93
CA GLY A 243 -9.61 8.19 6.96
C GLY A 243 -10.40 9.46 7.23
N TYR A 244 -10.12 10.50 6.45
CA TYR A 244 -10.71 11.83 6.66
C TYR A 244 -12.23 11.88 6.43
N ALA A 245 -12.83 10.92 5.74
CA ALA A 245 -14.27 10.85 5.49
C ALA A 245 -15.06 10.16 6.63
N GLU A 246 -14.41 9.62 7.65
CA GLU A 246 -15.02 8.76 8.66
C GLU A 246 -16.20 9.46 9.39
N LYS A 247 -16.04 10.75 9.72
CA LYS A 247 -17.12 11.52 10.36
C LYS A 247 -18.36 11.61 9.48
N GLU A 248 -18.18 11.93 8.20
CA GLU A 248 -19.28 12.02 7.22
C GLU A 248 -19.98 10.67 7.04
N LEU A 249 -19.20 9.56 7.00
CA LEU A 249 -19.75 8.21 6.90
C LEU A 249 -20.59 7.82 8.11
N HIS A 250 -20.15 8.12 9.33
CA HIS A 250 -20.94 7.90 10.55
C HIS A 250 -22.26 8.67 10.54
N GLU A 251 -22.24 9.95 10.11
CA GLU A 251 -23.43 10.77 9.98
C GLU A 251 -24.40 10.18 8.94
N GLN A 252 -23.89 9.72 7.78
CA GLN A 252 -24.69 9.07 6.74
C GLN A 252 -25.37 7.79 7.25
N VAL A 253 -24.63 6.90 7.93
CA VAL A 253 -25.17 5.67 8.52
C VAL A 253 -26.30 5.98 9.51
N LYS A 254 -26.12 6.99 10.36
CA LYS A 254 -27.14 7.44 11.32
C LYS A 254 -28.38 7.98 10.63
N ASN A 255 -28.21 8.86 9.63
CA ASN A 255 -29.31 9.47 8.89
C ASN A 255 -30.13 8.43 8.12
N LEU A 256 -29.48 7.38 7.60
CA LEU A 256 -30.13 6.27 6.89
C LEU A 256 -30.66 5.17 7.83
N LYS A 257 -30.53 5.34 9.16
CA LYS A 257 -30.99 4.37 10.19
C LYS A 257 -30.39 2.98 10.01
N LEU A 258 -29.08 2.90 9.72
CA LEU A 258 -28.35 1.65 9.51
C LEU A 258 -27.34 1.31 10.63
N THR A 259 -27.43 1.99 11.77
CA THR A 259 -26.47 1.90 12.88
C THR A 259 -26.39 0.50 13.51
N ASP A 260 -27.46 -0.27 13.45
CA ASP A 260 -27.53 -1.66 13.92
C ASP A 260 -26.93 -2.67 12.94
N LYS A 261 -26.78 -2.29 11.67
CA LYS A 261 -26.29 -3.15 10.58
C LYS A 261 -24.86 -2.83 10.13
N ILE A 262 -24.40 -1.61 10.32
CA ILE A 262 -23.10 -1.14 9.87
C ILE A 262 -22.20 -0.82 11.05
N LYS A 263 -21.00 -1.43 11.09
CA LYS A 263 -19.99 -1.20 12.11
C LYS A 263 -18.70 -0.69 11.50
N PHE A 264 -18.10 0.33 12.14
CA PHE A 264 -16.74 0.79 11.88
C PHE A 264 -15.81 0.17 12.91
N VAL A 265 -14.86 -0.65 12.43
CA VAL A 265 -13.96 -1.43 13.29
C VAL A 265 -12.70 -0.63 13.64
N GLY A 266 -12.38 0.37 12.80
CA GLY A 266 -11.12 1.10 12.89
C GLY A 266 -9.96 0.36 12.21
N ASN A 267 -8.73 0.85 12.44
CA ASN A 267 -7.55 0.24 11.86
C ASN A 267 -7.21 -1.08 12.55
N LEU A 268 -7.16 -2.17 11.78
CA LEU A 268 -6.64 -3.45 12.24
C LEU A 268 -5.17 -3.59 11.81
N THR A 269 -4.26 -3.47 12.77
CA THR A 269 -2.82 -3.74 12.58
C THR A 269 -2.50 -5.21 12.79
N ASP A 270 -3.29 -5.93 13.58
CA ASP A 270 -3.21 -7.37 13.76
C ASP A 270 -3.69 -8.09 12.51
N ARG A 271 -2.76 -8.75 11.82
CA ARG A 271 -3.02 -9.46 10.56
C ARG A 271 -3.85 -10.72 10.76
N GLU A 272 -3.72 -11.42 11.87
CA GLU A 272 -4.56 -12.59 12.17
C GLU A 272 -6.02 -12.17 12.40
N GLN A 273 -6.24 -11.05 13.08
CA GLN A 273 -7.58 -10.51 13.25
C GLN A 273 -8.18 -10.07 11.90
N LEU A 274 -7.41 -9.42 11.04
CA LEU A 274 -7.87 -9.07 9.68
C LEU A 274 -8.22 -10.32 8.86
N LYS A 275 -7.40 -11.38 8.93
CA LYS A 275 -7.67 -12.66 8.29
C LYS A 275 -9.01 -13.28 8.73
N ARG A 276 -9.33 -13.17 10.02
CA ARG A 276 -10.61 -13.62 10.56
C ARG A 276 -11.81 -12.86 9.95
N TYR A 277 -11.72 -11.52 9.81
CA TYR A 277 -12.73 -10.76 9.08
C TYR A 277 -12.82 -11.15 7.60
N LEU A 278 -11.67 -11.33 6.93
CA LEU A 278 -11.64 -11.75 5.52
C LEU A 278 -12.26 -13.14 5.31
N SER A 279 -12.19 -14.05 6.30
CA SER A 279 -12.82 -15.37 6.23
C SER A 279 -14.35 -15.31 6.19
N LEU A 280 -14.96 -14.18 6.58
CA LEU A 280 -16.42 -13.97 6.55
C LEU A 280 -16.97 -13.78 5.14
N ILE A 281 -16.13 -13.37 4.19
CA ILE A 281 -16.54 -13.09 2.82
C ILE A 281 -16.91 -14.41 2.12
N HIS A 282 -17.99 -14.38 1.36
CA HIS A 282 -18.29 -15.44 0.42
C HIS A 282 -17.46 -15.22 -0.84
N ILE A 283 -16.44 -16.04 -1.03
CA ILE A 283 -15.72 -16.15 -2.29
C ILE A 283 -16.24 -17.39 -3.00
#